data_7c1ac01865625ef2b7962d8c35a7dbfe
#
_entry.id   7c1ac01865625ef2b7962d8c35a7dbfe
#
_cell.length_a   1.000
_cell.length_b   1.000
_cell.length_c   1.000
_cell.angle_alpha   90.00
_cell.angle_beta   90.00
_cell.angle_gamma   90.00
#
_symmetry.space_group_name_H-M   'P 1'
#
loop_
_entity.id
_entity.type
_entity.pdbx_description
1 polymer ?
#
loop_
_entity_poly.entity_id
_entity_poly.type
_entity_poly.pdbx_seq_one_letter_code
_entity_poly.pdbx_strand_id
1 'polypeptide(L)'
;MTCLLCVIQLLAVHPVAAQTVRLCAVGDIMLAGEIERLMTKKGLLYPFARMQPVLKGADVTFGNLECCLSTQGKPIPKQFNFRADPSEAVVLKQAGFTIVSCANNHAWDYGRDALLETVQDVERTGVVVVGAGANRAAAHRLRVITKNGLKIGFLAYLGLIPALVAESETEPCLSMASVESIRREVASAHDRVDVLIVSLHAGQEGAPSATPRQRLFAQTAIDAGADMVIGHHPHVVQPMEMYHGKPIFYSLGNFVFSVSGRGSGAMIDATLTRHSVHAKMIRLVLTDNAQPHLPESKHSRQPTRKGFRSQSPLSVRKGGLRNSRRRLQPHVSEEF
;
A
#
# COMPACT_ATOMS: atom_id res chain seq x y z
N MET A 1 5.70 76.85 -7.79
CA MET A 1 6.15 75.58 -8.40
C MET A 1 6.31 74.55 -7.30
N THR A 2 5.32 73.69 -7.11
CA THR A 2 5.29 72.70 -6.05
C THR A 2 5.63 71.34 -6.70
N CYS A 3 6.78 70.77 -6.37
CA CYS A 3 7.25 69.50 -6.95
C CYS A 3 6.57 68.35 -6.15
N LEU A 4 5.74 67.55 -6.82
CA LEU A 4 5.06 66.38 -6.29
C LEU A 4 6.01 65.18 -6.40
N LEU A 5 6.63 64.74 -5.28
CA LEU A 5 7.41 63.50 -5.22
C LEU A 5 6.44 62.30 -5.22
N CYS A 6 6.40 61.60 -6.34
CA CYS A 6 5.76 60.27 -6.44
C CYS A 6 6.64 59.21 -5.76
N VAL A 7 6.23 58.71 -4.58
CA VAL A 7 6.84 57.57 -3.92
C VAL A 7 6.27 56.30 -4.54
N ILE A 8 7.06 55.62 -5.37
CA ILE A 8 6.72 54.28 -5.90
C ILE A 8 7.06 53.24 -4.81
N GLN A 9 6.04 52.74 -4.12
CA GLN A 9 6.21 51.56 -3.23
C GLN A 9 6.39 50.31 -4.09
N LEU A 10 7.61 49.78 -4.18
CA LEU A 10 7.84 48.46 -4.71
C LEU A 10 7.30 47.43 -3.70
N LEU A 11 6.15 46.84 -4.03
CA LEU A 11 5.66 45.65 -3.35
C LEU A 11 6.63 44.49 -3.63
N ALA A 12 7.42 44.10 -2.62
CA ALA A 12 8.26 42.91 -2.70
C ALA A 12 7.35 41.67 -2.85
N VAL A 13 7.29 41.10 -4.04
CA VAL A 13 6.64 39.80 -4.27
C VAL A 13 7.55 38.74 -3.66
N HIS A 14 7.22 38.30 -2.45
CA HIS A 14 7.87 37.16 -1.85
C HIS A 14 7.45 35.92 -2.65
N PRO A 15 8.40 35.06 -3.09
CA PRO A 15 8.06 33.82 -3.75
C PRO A 15 7.28 32.96 -2.74
N VAL A 16 6.01 32.67 -3.06
CA VAL A 16 5.23 31.69 -2.31
C VAL A 16 5.94 30.36 -2.49
N ALA A 17 6.48 29.80 -1.40
CA ALA A 17 7.10 28.49 -1.44
C ALA A 17 6.11 27.50 -2.07
N ALA A 18 6.57 26.73 -3.06
CA ALA A 18 5.71 25.77 -3.75
C ALA A 18 5.10 24.82 -2.72
N GLN A 19 3.77 24.78 -2.67
CA GLN A 19 3.04 23.89 -1.78
C GLN A 19 3.34 22.45 -2.20
N THR A 20 4.00 21.69 -1.34
CA THR A 20 4.34 20.29 -1.57
C THR A 20 3.75 19.40 -0.48
N VAL A 21 3.36 18.19 -0.88
CA VAL A 21 2.91 17.13 0.04
C VAL A 21 3.73 15.88 -0.24
N ARG A 22 4.33 15.31 0.81
CA ARG A 22 4.97 14.01 0.71
C ARG A 22 3.95 12.91 0.97
N LEU A 23 3.76 12.02 -0.01
CA LEU A 23 2.93 10.83 0.08
C LEU A 23 3.81 9.59 0.24
N CYS A 24 3.50 8.78 1.23
CA CYS A 24 3.97 7.40 1.35
C CYS A 24 2.80 6.46 1.06
N ALA A 25 2.92 5.58 0.06
CA ALA A 25 1.93 4.53 -0.16
C ALA A 25 2.58 3.15 -0.05
N VAL A 26 1.89 2.22 0.60
CA VAL A 26 2.35 0.85 0.82
C VAL A 26 1.36 -0.17 0.28
N GLY A 27 1.77 -1.43 0.14
CA GLY A 27 0.97 -2.54 -0.36
C GLY A 27 -0.06 -3.05 0.66
N ASP A 28 -0.33 -4.35 0.58
CA ASP A 28 -1.42 -5.03 1.25
C ASP A 28 -1.15 -5.23 2.75
N ILE A 29 -2.15 -4.88 3.57
CA ILE A 29 -2.11 -4.91 5.05
C ILE A 29 -3.19 -5.88 5.52
N MET A 30 -2.78 -7.02 6.08
CA MET A 30 -3.65 -8.03 6.67
C MET A 30 -3.24 -8.23 8.12
N LEU A 31 -4.10 -7.87 9.06
CA LEU A 31 -3.80 -7.90 10.50
C LEU A 31 -4.21 -9.21 11.17
N ALA A 32 -4.96 -10.08 10.47
CA ALA A 32 -5.51 -11.30 11.02
C ALA A 32 -4.49 -12.44 11.22
N GLY A 33 -4.89 -13.45 11.97
CA GLY A 33 -4.20 -14.74 12.10
C GLY A 33 -2.82 -14.65 12.75
N GLU A 34 -1.74 -14.97 12.01
CA GLU A 34 -0.39 -14.91 12.58
C GLU A 34 0.04 -13.49 12.95
N ILE A 35 -0.37 -12.51 12.16
CA ILE A 35 -0.08 -11.09 12.45
C ILE A 35 -0.72 -10.68 13.78
N GLU A 36 -1.99 -10.99 13.98
CA GLU A 36 -2.73 -10.74 15.21
C GLU A 36 -2.05 -11.40 16.42
N ARG A 37 -1.62 -12.67 16.28
CA ARG A 37 -0.86 -13.37 17.32
C ARG A 37 0.47 -12.67 17.65
N LEU A 38 1.17 -12.18 16.64
CA LEU A 38 2.42 -11.43 16.85
C LEU A 38 2.15 -10.07 17.52
N MET A 39 1.08 -9.39 17.15
CA MET A 39 0.64 -8.13 17.78
C MET A 39 0.29 -8.34 19.25
N THR A 40 -0.48 -9.38 19.57
CA THR A 40 -0.82 -9.75 20.95
C THR A 40 0.43 -10.07 21.78
N LYS A 41 1.38 -10.81 21.21
CA LYS A 41 2.58 -11.27 21.93
C LYS A 41 3.66 -10.21 22.08
N LYS A 42 3.82 -9.33 21.07
CA LYS A 42 4.96 -8.41 20.94
C LYS A 42 4.56 -6.93 20.99
N GLY A 43 3.27 -6.65 21.08
CA GLY A 43 2.68 -5.31 21.09
C GLY A 43 2.06 -4.92 19.75
N LEU A 44 1.00 -4.12 19.81
CA LEU A 44 0.14 -3.78 18.68
C LEU A 44 0.91 -3.20 17.47
N LEU A 45 1.93 -2.39 17.71
CA LEU A 45 2.73 -1.77 16.64
C LEU A 45 3.83 -2.67 16.07
N TYR A 46 3.96 -3.90 16.56
CA TYR A 46 5.04 -4.79 16.15
C TYR A 46 5.20 -4.93 14.62
N PRO A 47 4.14 -5.15 13.82
CA PRO A 47 4.30 -5.32 12.37
C PRO A 47 4.82 -4.06 11.68
N PHE A 48 4.53 -2.90 12.24
CA PHE A 48 4.87 -1.59 11.66
C PHE A 48 6.16 -0.98 12.23
N ALA A 49 6.73 -1.55 13.30
CA ALA A 49 7.76 -0.91 14.12
C ALA A 49 8.97 -0.42 13.32
N ARG A 50 9.44 -1.19 12.33
CA ARG A 50 10.59 -0.83 11.49
C ARG A 50 10.27 0.24 10.44
N MET A 51 9.01 0.35 10.03
CA MET A 51 8.56 1.33 9.01
C MET A 51 7.88 2.56 9.63
N GLN A 52 7.52 2.54 10.90
CA GLN A 52 6.80 3.63 11.56
C GLN A 52 7.47 5.01 11.38
N PRO A 53 8.80 5.16 11.47
CA PRO A 53 9.45 6.46 11.22
C PRO A 53 9.22 6.96 9.79
N VAL A 54 9.18 6.06 8.80
CA VAL A 54 8.94 6.40 7.39
C VAL A 54 7.47 6.79 7.17
N LEU A 55 6.53 5.99 7.71
CA LEU A 55 5.09 6.22 7.61
C LEU A 55 4.70 7.55 8.26
N LYS A 56 5.19 7.83 9.48
CA LYS A 56 4.93 9.08 10.20
C LYS A 56 5.66 10.29 9.63
N GLY A 57 6.74 10.07 8.89
CA GLY A 57 7.52 11.12 8.24
C GLY A 57 6.90 11.66 6.97
N ALA A 58 5.84 11.03 6.45
CA ALA A 58 5.07 11.51 5.31
C ALA A 58 3.92 12.42 5.78
N ASP A 59 3.49 13.34 4.90
CA ASP A 59 2.32 14.19 5.13
C ASP A 59 1.01 13.41 4.97
N VAL A 60 1.00 12.46 4.03
CA VAL A 60 -0.10 11.54 3.75
C VAL A 60 0.46 10.13 3.63
N THR A 61 -0.15 9.18 4.33
CA THR A 61 0.22 7.76 4.28
C THR A 61 -0.99 6.92 3.89
N PHE A 62 -0.84 6.16 2.79
CA PHE A 62 -1.86 5.31 2.19
C PHE A 62 -1.48 3.83 2.26
N GLY A 63 -2.46 2.91 2.42
CA GLY A 63 -2.31 1.46 2.31
C GLY A 63 -3.62 0.77 1.95
N ASN A 64 -3.56 -0.52 1.60
CA ASN A 64 -4.74 -1.35 1.34
C ASN A 64 -5.00 -2.25 2.56
N LEU A 65 -6.08 -2.00 3.30
CA LEU A 65 -6.49 -2.82 4.44
C LEU A 65 -7.25 -4.05 3.94
N GLU A 66 -6.56 -5.19 3.91
CA GLU A 66 -7.03 -6.41 3.28
C GLU A 66 -7.47 -7.47 4.30
N CYS A 67 -8.31 -7.07 5.23
CA CYS A 67 -9.00 -7.92 6.19
C CYS A 67 -10.21 -7.18 6.77
N CYS A 68 -11.14 -7.92 7.36
CA CYS A 68 -12.16 -7.35 8.23
C CYS A 68 -11.60 -7.08 9.63
N LEU A 69 -11.94 -5.93 10.20
CA LEU A 69 -11.76 -5.60 11.62
C LEU A 69 -13.16 -5.61 12.27
N SER A 70 -13.60 -6.77 12.74
CA SER A 70 -15.01 -6.94 13.12
C SER A 70 -15.26 -8.15 14.01
N THR A 71 -16.30 -8.04 14.85
CA THR A 71 -16.89 -9.17 15.56
C THR A 71 -18.17 -9.67 14.88
N GLN A 72 -18.69 -8.97 13.87
CA GLN A 72 -19.95 -9.23 13.21
C GLN A 72 -19.82 -10.21 12.04
N GLY A 73 -20.97 -10.70 11.58
CA GLY A 73 -21.10 -11.50 10.38
C GLY A 73 -20.60 -12.94 10.52
N LYS A 74 -20.68 -13.67 9.41
CA LYS A 74 -20.22 -15.06 9.28
C LYS A 74 -19.27 -15.15 8.07
N PRO A 75 -18.30 -16.08 8.11
CA PRO A 75 -17.38 -16.24 6.98
C PRO A 75 -18.16 -16.60 5.71
N ILE A 76 -17.87 -15.93 4.61
CA ILE A 76 -18.43 -16.27 3.30
C ILE A 76 -17.75 -17.53 2.76
N PRO A 77 -18.41 -18.31 1.90
CA PRO A 77 -17.83 -19.52 1.31
C PRO A 77 -16.70 -19.19 0.34
N LYS A 78 -15.45 -19.18 0.82
CA LYS A 78 -14.21 -19.06 0.04
C LYS A 78 -13.03 -19.68 0.78
N GLN A 79 -11.92 -19.87 0.10
CA GLN A 79 -10.76 -20.58 0.62
C GLN A 79 -10.11 -19.89 1.84
N PHE A 80 -10.02 -18.58 1.83
CA PHE A 80 -9.42 -17.80 2.91
C PHE A 80 -10.35 -16.68 3.34
N ASN A 81 -10.56 -16.55 4.65
CA ASN A 81 -11.29 -15.45 5.28
C ASN A 81 -10.41 -14.83 6.35
N PHE A 82 -10.21 -13.51 6.28
CA PHE A 82 -9.35 -12.76 7.20
C PHE A 82 -10.16 -11.83 8.09
N ARG A 83 -10.08 -12.07 9.40
CA ARG A 83 -10.73 -11.23 10.41
C ARG A 83 -9.80 -11.07 11.60
N ALA A 84 -9.62 -9.83 12.03
CA ALA A 84 -8.93 -9.43 13.24
C ALA A 84 -9.87 -8.68 14.19
N ASP A 85 -9.44 -8.49 15.42
CA ASP A 85 -10.23 -7.78 16.42
C ASP A 85 -10.43 -6.30 16.02
N PRO A 86 -11.67 -5.75 16.14
CA PRO A 86 -11.93 -4.35 15.77
C PRO A 86 -11.13 -3.34 16.60
N SER A 87 -10.71 -3.67 17.82
CA SER A 87 -9.81 -2.82 18.60
C SER A 87 -8.45 -2.57 17.96
N GLU A 88 -8.04 -3.41 16.99
CA GLU A 88 -6.79 -3.24 16.24
C GLU A 88 -6.85 -2.10 15.22
N ALA A 89 -8.04 -1.55 14.91
CA ALA A 89 -8.16 -0.39 14.03
C ALA A 89 -7.25 0.80 14.45
N VAL A 90 -7.04 0.97 15.76
CA VAL A 90 -6.19 2.03 16.31
C VAL A 90 -4.73 1.90 15.86
N VAL A 91 -4.26 0.69 15.53
CA VAL A 91 -2.87 0.48 15.13
C VAL A 91 -2.55 1.19 13.80
N LEU A 92 -3.51 1.30 12.90
CA LEU A 92 -3.34 2.02 11.63
C LEU A 92 -3.00 3.49 11.88
N LYS A 93 -3.76 4.15 12.77
CA LYS A 93 -3.48 5.53 13.18
C LYS A 93 -2.14 5.66 13.88
N GLN A 94 -1.85 4.76 14.81
CA GLN A 94 -0.60 4.78 15.56
C GLN A 94 0.63 4.49 14.68
N ALA A 95 0.48 3.67 13.63
CA ALA A 95 1.54 3.42 12.65
C ALA A 95 1.80 4.64 11.75
N GLY A 96 0.82 5.53 11.58
CA GLY A 96 0.96 6.76 10.80
C GLY A 96 0.06 6.82 9.56
N PHE A 97 -0.86 5.88 9.36
CA PHE A 97 -1.80 5.93 8.23
C PHE A 97 -2.77 7.10 8.38
N THR A 98 -3.02 7.78 7.26
CA THR A 98 -4.01 8.85 7.13
C THR A 98 -5.24 8.39 6.37
N ILE A 99 -5.06 7.45 5.45
CA ILE A 99 -6.12 6.90 4.63
C ILE A 99 -5.80 5.46 4.25
N VAL A 100 -6.82 4.59 4.20
CA VAL A 100 -6.71 3.21 3.72
C VAL A 100 -7.81 2.89 2.71
N SER A 101 -7.47 2.05 1.72
CA SER A 101 -8.46 1.42 0.84
C SER A 101 -9.03 0.18 1.52
N CYS A 102 -10.35 0.03 1.45
CA CYS A 102 -11.07 -1.21 1.74
C CYS A 102 -11.75 -1.78 0.47
N ALA A 103 -11.45 -1.24 -0.73
CA ALA A 103 -11.95 -1.80 -1.98
C ALA A 103 -11.16 -3.05 -2.38
N ASN A 104 -11.30 -4.14 -1.64
CA ASN A 104 -10.60 -5.41 -1.88
C ASN A 104 -11.49 -6.62 -1.58
N ASN A 105 -11.05 -7.81 -1.99
CA ASN A 105 -11.82 -9.05 -1.85
C ASN A 105 -11.88 -9.56 -0.40
N HIS A 106 -11.02 -9.11 0.50
CA HIS A 106 -11.00 -9.53 1.90
C HIS A 106 -11.76 -8.59 2.86
N ALA A 107 -12.09 -7.39 2.43
CA ALA A 107 -12.98 -6.52 3.20
C ALA A 107 -14.42 -7.05 3.33
N TRP A 108 -14.80 -8.05 2.50
CA TRP A 108 -16.11 -8.67 2.47
C TRP A 108 -16.17 -10.07 3.12
N ASP A 109 -15.10 -10.54 3.71
CA ASP A 109 -14.94 -11.92 4.18
C ASP A 109 -15.98 -12.39 5.17
N TYR A 110 -16.63 -11.47 5.86
CA TYR A 110 -17.67 -11.74 6.85
C TYR A 110 -18.99 -11.00 6.54
N GLY A 111 -19.14 -10.51 5.31
CA GLY A 111 -20.38 -9.90 4.82
C GLY A 111 -20.54 -8.42 5.18
N ARG A 112 -21.78 -7.93 5.02
CA ARG A 112 -22.10 -6.49 5.06
C ARG A 112 -21.86 -5.86 6.43
N ASP A 113 -22.29 -6.53 7.49
CA ASP A 113 -22.18 -6.00 8.85
C ASP A 113 -20.73 -5.87 9.28
N ALA A 114 -19.90 -6.87 8.94
CA ALA A 114 -18.48 -6.84 9.21
C ALA A 114 -17.76 -5.75 8.40
N LEU A 115 -18.13 -5.55 7.13
CA LEU A 115 -17.62 -4.46 6.31
C LEU A 115 -17.96 -3.10 6.94
N LEU A 116 -19.23 -2.90 7.35
CA LEU A 116 -19.66 -1.62 7.92
C LEU A 116 -18.97 -1.34 9.27
N GLU A 117 -18.85 -2.34 10.16
CA GLU A 117 -18.12 -2.20 11.41
C GLU A 117 -16.65 -1.85 11.14
N THR A 118 -15.97 -2.55 10.21
CA THR A 118 -14.60 -2.25 9.83
C THR A 118 -14.42 -0.79 9.39
N VAL A 119 -15.30 -0.30 8.49
CA VAL A 119 -15.27 1.09 8.02
C VAL A 119 -15.45 2.07 9.19
N GLN A 120 -16.43 1.82 10.06
CA GLN A 120 -16.73 2.69 11.19
C GLN A 120 -15.61 2.72 12.24
N ASP A 121 -15.03 1.55 12.55
CA ASP A 121 -13.97 1.47 13.56
C ASP A 121 -12.68 2.12 13.08
N VAL A 122 -12.31 1.93 11.80
CA VAL A 122 -11.16 2.63 11.22
C VAL A 122 -11.40 4.15 11.21
N GLU A 123 -12.57 4.61 10.78
CA GLU A 123 -12.88 6.06 10.74
C GLU A 123 -12.93 6.70 12.12
N ARG A 124 -13.40 5.99 13.17
CA ARG A 124 -13.34 6.46 14.56
C ARG A 124 -11.93 6.74 15.06
N THR A 125 -10.91 6.07 14.51
CA THR A 125 -9.50 6.37 14.84
C THR A 125 -8.98 7.64 14.19
N GLY A 126 -9.72 8.23 13.24
CA GLY A 126 -9.32 9.37 12.43
C GLY A 126 -8.49 8.97 11.20
N VAL A 127 -8.53 7.71 10.78
CA VAL A 127 -8.03 7.23 9.49
C VAL A 127 -9.20 7.23 8.50
N VAL A 128 -9.01 7.81 7.32
CA VAL A 128 -10.04 7.88 6.29
C VAL A 128 -10.15 6.53 5.58
N VAL A 129 -11.37 6.03 5.34
CA VAL A 129 -11.61 4.84 4.51
C VAL A 129 -12.08 5.26 3.12
N VAL A 130 -11.56 4.62 2.07
CA VAL A 130 -11.98 4.80 0.67
C VAL A 130 -12.34 3.45 0.05
N GLY A 131 -13.33 3.42 -0.84
CA GLY A 131 -13.71 2.23 -1.61
C GLY A 131 -14.68 1.27 -0.92
N ALA A 132 -15.20 1.65 0.25
CA ALA A 132 -16.23 0.92 0.98
C ALA A 132 -17.15 1.90 1.72
N GLY A 133 -18.38 1.50 1.99
CA GLY A 133 -19.32 2.37 2.72
C GLY A 133 -20.67 1.73 2.97
N ALA A 134 -21.53 2.49 3.64
CA ALA A 134 -22.87 2.05 4.04
C ALA A 134 -23.83 1.83 2.86
N ASN A 135 -23.48 2.27 1.68
CA ASN A 135 -24.20 2.08 0.41
C ASN A 135 -23.29 2.43 -0.76
N ARG A 136 -23.79 2.26 -1.98
CA ARG A 136 -23.04 2.54 -3.21
C ARG A 136 -22.49 3.98 -3.25
N ALA A 137 -23.32 4.97 -2.93
CA ALA A 137 -22.89 6.37 -2.93
C ALA A 137 -21.75 6.64 -1.93
N ALA A 138 -21.77 5.97 -0.77
CA ALA A 138 -20.71 6.07 0.23
C ALA A 138 -19.43 5.31 -0.19
N ALA A 139 -19.57 4.13 -0.80
CA ALA A 139 -18.43 3.33 -1.28
C ALA A 139 -17.65 4.03 -2.41
N HIS A 140 -18.36 4.67 -3.35
CA HIS A 140 -17.79 5.39 -4.50
C HIS A 140 -17.41 6.85 -4.19
N ARG A 141 -17.54 7.29 -2.94
CA ARG A 141 -17.30 8.68 -2.56
C ARG A 141 -15.86 9.08 -2.74
N LEU A 142 -15.62 10.20 -3.44
CA LEU A 142 -14.32 10.88 -3.44
C LEU A 142 -13.94 11.27 -2.00
N ARG A 143 -12.81 10.75 -1.53
CA ARG A 143 -12.23 11.13 -0.23
C ARG A 143 -11.16 12.19 -0.48
N VAL A 144 -11.22 13.29 0.26
CA VAL A 144 -10.28 14.42 0.08
C VAL A 144 -9.50 14.65 1.37
N ILE A 145 -8.18 14.68 1.24
CA ILE A 145 -7.26 15.08 2.31
C ILE A 145 -6.64 16.43 1.91
N THR A 146 -6.83 17.44 2.76
CA THR A 146 -6.16 18.73 2.57
C THR A 146 -4.91 18.78 3.43
N LYS A 147 -3.74 18.95 2.80
CA LYS A 147 -2.46 19.05 3.48
C LYS A 147 -1.58 20.09 2.80
N ASN A 148 -0.94 20.94 3.59
CA ASN A 148 -0.08 22.02 3.10
C ASN A 148 -0.74 22.90 2.00
N GLY A 149 -2.07 23.08 2.09
CA GLY A 149 -2.86 23.85 1.11
C GLY A 149 -3.19 23.11 -0.20
N LEU A 150 -2.79 21.82 -0.35
CA LEU A 150 -3.18 20.97 -1.49
C LEU A 150 -4.36 20.07 -1.09
N LYS A 151 -5.33 19.92 -2.01
CA LYS A 151 -6.42 18.95 -1.94
C LYS A 151 -6.02 17.70 -2.69
N ILE A 152 -5.81 16.60 -1.99
CA ILE A 152 -5.48 15.29 -2.56
C ILE A 152 -6.73 14.43 -2.51
N GLY A 153 -7.26 14.06 -3.68
CA GLY A 153 -8.41 13.18 -3.83
C GLY A 153 -8.02 11.72 -3.95
N PHE A 154 -8.84 10.85 -3.37
CA PHE A 154 -8.70 9.40 -3.46
C PHE A 154 -10.01 8.77 -3.89
N LEU A 155 -9.95 7.92 -4.91
CA LEU A 155 -10.97 6.94 -5.28
C LEU A 155 -10.35 5.55 -5.22
N ALA A 156 -11.15 4.52 -4.89
CA ALA A 156 -10.66 3.16 -4.85
C ALA A 156 -11.70 2.20 -5.43
N TYR A 157 -11.23 1.18 -6.14
CA TYR A 157 -12.10 0.23 -6.84
C TYR A 157 -11.58 -1.21 -6.70
N LEU A 158 -12.52 -2.14 -6.50
CA LEU A 158 -12.30 -3.58 -6.60
C LEU A 158 -12.51 -4.05 -8.04
N GLY A 159 -11.45 -4.44 -8.71
CA GLY A 159 -11.44 -4.89 -10.11
C GLY A 159 -11.56 -6.40 -10.29
N LEU A 160 -11.74 -7.16 -9.22
CA LEU A 160 -12.07 -8.59 -9.26
C LEU A 160 -13.58 -8.77 -9.45
N ILE A 161 -13.98 -9.97 -9.83
CA ILE A 161 -15.40 -10.37 -9.86
C ILE A 161 -15.60 -11.40 -8.73
N PRO A 162 -15.76 -10.96 -7.49
CA PRO A 162 -16.12 -11.89 -6.42
C PRO A 162 -17.58 -12.27 -6.64
N ALA A 163 -17.84 -13.55 -6.68
CA ALA A 163 -19.17 -14.10 -6.97
C ALA A 163 -20.28 -13.68 -5.97
N LEU A 164 -19.93 -13.03 -4.86
CA LEU A 164 -20.82 -12.76 -3.74
C LEU A 164 -20.91 -11.28 -3.33
N VAL A 165 -20.16 -10.38 -3.96
CA VAL A 165 -20.24 -8.95 -3.65
C VAL A 165 -21.09 -8.23 -4.69
N ALA A 166 -22.21 -7.69 -4.26
CA ALA A 166 -23.06 -6.84 -5.09
C ALA A 166 -23.09 -5.42 -4.52
N GLU A 167 -22.99 -4.43 -5.39
CA GLU A 167 -23.28 -3.05 -5.01
C GLU A 167 -24.74 -2.90 -4.60
N SER A 168 -25.02 -2.02 -3.66
CA SER A 168 -26.36 -1.75 -3.16
C SER A 168 -26.57 -0.27 -2.92
N GLU A 169 -27.71 0.24 -3.32
CA GLU A 169 -28.06 1.65 -3.07
C GLU A 169 -28.42 1.92 -1.60
N THR A 170 -28.74 0.88 -0.84
CA THR A 170 -29.27 1.01 0.53
C THR A 170 -28.46 0.26 1.58
N GLU A 171 -27.58 -0.67 1.19
CA GLU A 171 -26.83 -1.53 2.10
C GLU A 171 -25.33 -1.40 1.93
N PRO A 172 -24.54 -1.73 2.97
CA PRO A 172 -23.08 -1.69 2.91
C PRO A 172 -22.51 -2.46 1.72
N CYS A 173 -21.57 -1.85 1.00
CA CYS A 173 -20.94 -2.45 -0.17
C CYS A 173 -19.55 -1.91 -0.45
N LEU A 174 -18.88 -2.55 -1.40
CA LEU A 174 -17.59 -2.12 -1.95
C LEU A 174 -17.81 -1.34 -3.24
N SER A 175 -16.86 -0.48 -3.59
CA SER A 175 -16.78 0.20 -4.89
C SER A 175 -16.23 -0.76 -5.93
N MET A 176 -17.10 -1.19 -6.87
CA MET A 176 -16.76 -2.13 -7.93
C MET A 176 -16.22 -1.40 -9.17
N ALA A 177 -15.13 -1.92 -9.73
CA ALA A 177 -14.52 -1.37 -10.94
C ALA A 177 -15.30 -1.76 -12.19
N SER A 178 -15.74 -0.78 -12.95
CA SER A 178 -16.08 -0.90 -14.36
C SER A 178 -15.43 0.25 -15.15
N VAL A 179 -15.22 0.06 -16.45
CA VAL A 179 -14.69 1.13 -17.32
C VAL A 179 -15.58 2.38 -17.23
N GLU A 180 -16.88 2.18 -17.18
CA GLU A 180 -17.85 3.26 -17.11
C GLU A 180 -17.82 3.99 -15.77
N SER A 181 -17.83 3.26 -14.63
CA SER A 181 -17.79 3.89 -13.30
C SER A 181 -16.47 4.65 -13.10
N ILE A 182 -15.33 4.05 -13.45
CA ILE A 182 -14.02 4.70 -13.35
C ILE A 182 -14.00 5.98 -14.17
N ARG A 183 -14.38 5.90 -15.47
CA ARG A 183 -14.38 7.09 -16.35
C ARG A 183 -15.26 8.21 -15.81
N ARG A 184 -16.49 7.92 -15.43
CA ARG A 184 -17.45 8.91 -14.94
C ARG A 184 -17.00 9.56 -13.63
N GLU A 185 -16.55 8.74 -12.68
CA GLU A 185 -16.28 9.19 -11.33
C GLU A 185 -14.94 9.91 -11.23
N VAL A 186 -13.92 9.42 -11.93
CA VAL A 186 -12.60 10.07 -12.00
C VAL A 186 -12.74 11.43 -12.71
N ALA A 187 -13.44 11.51 -13.85
CA ALA A 187 -13.69 12.78 -14.53
C ALA A 187 -14.44 13.77 -13.63
N SER A 188 -15.48 13.30 -12.91
CA SER A 188 -16.22 14.15 -11.96
C SER A 188 -15.40 14.60 -10.75
N ALA A 189 -14.37 13.84 -10.36
CA ALA A 189 -13.52 14.14 -9.21
C ALA A 189 -12.35 15.07 -9.56
N HIS A 190 -11.84 15.02 -10.81
CA HIS A 190 -10.63 15.70 -11.25
C HIS A 190 -10.64 17.20 -10.95
N ASP A 191 -11.70 17.91 -11.32
CA ASP A 191 -11.80 19.37 -11.14
C ASP A 191 -12.04 19.82 -9.68
N ARG A 192 -12.20 18.87 -8.76
CA ARG A 192 -12.50 19.13 -7.33
C ARG A 192 -11.28 19.08 -6.43
N VAL A 193 -10.15 18.62 -6.94
CA VAL A 193 -8.91 18.40 -6.20
C VAL A 193 -7.69 18.89 -6.99
N ASP A 194 -6.57 19.07 -6.31
CA ASP A 194 -5.30 19.47 -6.95
C ASP A 194 -4.51 18.25 -7.47
N VAL A 195 -4.68 17.09 -6.83
CA VAL A 195 -4.09 15.80 -7.23
C VAL A 195 -5.12 14.71 -7.01
N LEU A 196 -5.37 13.87 -8.00
CA LEU A 196 -6.30 12.74 -7.92
C LEU A 196 -5.56 11.40 -8.01
N ILE A 197 -5.72 10.57 -6.98
CA ILE A 197 -5.11 9.25 -6.86
C ILE A 197 -6.21 8.19 -6.92
N VAL A 198 -6.01 7.17 -7.77
CA VAL A 198 -6.92 6.02 -7.86
C VAL A 198 -6.22 4.78 -7.31
N SER A 199 -6.83 4.12 -6.34
CA SER A 199 -6.43 2.80 -5.87
C SER A 199 -7.20 1.70 -6.62
N LEU A 200 -6.51 0.67 -7.08
CA LEU A 200 -7.10 -0.41 -7.84
C LEU A 200 -6.67 -1.78 -7.30
N HIS A 201 -7.60 -2.52 -6.71
CA HIS A 201 -7.36 -3.89 -6.25
C HIS A 201 -7.80 -4.88 -7.33
N ALA A 202 -6.84 -5.34 -8.15
CA ALA A 202 -7.14 -6.13 -9.35
C ALA A 202 -5.94 -6.98 -9.79
N GLY A 203 -6.20 -7.99 -10.58
CA GLY A 203 -5.17 -8.82 -11.21
C GLY A 203 -5.32 -10.31 -10.89
N GLN A 204 -4.19 -10.99 -10.91
CA GLN A 204 -4.07 -12.41 -10.57
C GLN A 204 -2.97 -12.56 -9.51
N GLU A 205 -3.24 -13.29 -8.45
CA GLU A 205 -2.27 -13.60 -7.40
C GLU A 205 -1.01 -14.26 -7.98
N GLY A 206 0.15 -13.80 -7.52
CA GLY A 206 1.45 -14.29 -7.95
C GLY A 206 1.89 -13.88 -9.36
N ALA A 207 1.04 -13.24 -10.16
CA ALA A 207 1.41 -12.83 -11.52
C ALA A 207 2.51 -11.76 -11.51
N PRO A 208 3.64 -11.97 -12.22
CA PRO A 208 4.77 -11.03 -12.20
C PRO A 208 4.53 -9.75 -13.00
N SER A 209 3.45 -9.70 -13.80
CA SER A 209 3.08 -8.55 -14.63
C SER A 209 1.58 -8.33 -14.64
N ALA A 210 1.19 -7.09 -14.93
CA ALA A 210 -0.22 -6.71 -14.98
C ALA A 210 -1.01 -7.45 -16.06
N THR A 211 -2.20 -7.91 -15.69
CA THR A 211 -3.17 -8.49 -16.62
C THR A 211 -3.73 -7.43 -17.58
N PRO A 212 -4.28 -7.80 -18.74
CA PRO A 212 -4.95 -6.85 -19.65
C PRO A 212 -6.05 -6.05 -18.94
N ARG A 213 -6.80 -6.66 -18.03
CA ARG A 213 -7.87 -6.00 -17.28
C ARG A 213 -7.33 -4.96 -16.29
N GLN A 214 -6.22 -5.26 -15.58
CA GLN A 214 -5.55 -4.26 -14.73
C GLN A 214 -5.12 -3.05 -15.55
N ARG A 215 -4.48 -3.29 -16.72
CA ARG A 215 -4.06 -2.20 -17.62
C ARG A 215 -5.23 -1.36 -18.08
N LEU A 216 -6.30 -2.01 -18.55
CA LEU A 216 -7.51 -1.31 -19.02
C LEU A 216 -8.07 -0.39 -17.94
N PHE A 217 -8.25 -0.86 -16.70
CA PHE A 217 -8.81 -0.05 -15.62
C PHE A 217 -7.87 1.09 -15.22
N ALA A 218 -6.57 0.81 -15.10
CA ALA A 218 -5.58 1.81 -14.71
C ALA A 218 -5.42 2.91 -15.76
N GLN A 219 -5.34 2.54 -17.03
CA GLN A 219 -5.25 3.49 -18.13
C GLN A 219 -6.55 4.29 -18.28
N THR A 220 -7.73 3.66 -18.12
CA THR A 220 -9.01 4.38 -18.07
C THR A 220 -9.04 5.44 -16.98
N ALA A 221 -8.47 5.15 -15.80
CA ALA A 221 -8.40 6.14 -14.72
C ALA A 221 -7.49 7.33 -15.09
N ILE A 222 -6.33 7.08 -15.70
CA ILE A 222 -5.45 8.16 -16.18
C ILE A 222 -6.11 8.98 -17.29
N ASP A 223 -6.73 8.32 -18.28
CA ASP A 223 -7.44 8.99 -19.38
C ASP A 223 -8.60 9.87 -18.88
N ALA A 224 -9.22 9.47 -17.77
CA ALA A 224 -10.29 10.24 -17.13
C ALA A 224 -9.81 11.38 -16.21
N GLY A 225 -8.48 11.53 -15.99
CA GLY A 225 -7.90 12.64 -15.24
C GLY A 225 -7.22 12.27 -13.92
N ALA A 226 -7.01 10.98 -13.60
CA ALA A 226 -6.20 10.62 -12.45
C ALA A 226 -4.72 10.98 -12.66
N ASP A 227 -4.05 11.43 -11.59
CA ASP A 227 -2.64 11.79 -11.60
C ASP A 227 -1.72 10.64 -11.25
N MET A 228 -2.25 9.62 -10.59
CA MET A 228 -1.52 8.40 -10.23
C MET A 228 -2.49 7.24 -9.99
N VAL A 229 -2.06 6.03 -10.34
CA VAL A 229 -2.76 4.78 -9.97
C VAL A 229 -1.87 3.92 -9.07
N ILE A 230 -2.45 3.41 -7.97
CA ILE A 230 -1.81 2.53 -7.00
C ILE A 230 -2.55 1.19 -7.00
N GLY A 231 -1.86 0.12 -7.41
CA GLY A 231 -2.44 -1.22 -7.53
C GLY A 231 -2.08 -2.17 -6.39
N HIS A 232 -2.99 -3.14 -6.16
CA HIS A 232 -2.99 -4.12 -5.08
C HIS A 232 -3.53 -5.47 -5.58
N HIS A 233 -3.47 -6.54 -4.76
CA HIS A 233 -4.01 -7.88 -4.95
C HIS A 233 -2.99 -8.93 -5.43
N PRO A 234 -2.08 -8.73 -6.41
CA PRO A 234 -1.20 -9.82 -6.86
C PRO A 234 -0.25 -10.36 -5.78
N HIS A 235 -0.12 -9.71 -4.63
CA HIS A 235 0.80 -10.04 -3.52
C HIS A 235 2.27 -10.13 -3.92
N VAL A 236 2.58 -9.72 -5.14
CA VAL A 236 3.93 -9.55 -5.68
C VAL A 236 4.05 -8.17 -6.31
N VAL A 237 5.25 -7.58 -6.24
CA VAL A 237 5.49 -6.28 -6.88
C VAL A 237 5.54 -6.46 -8.39
N GLN A 238 4.66 -5.76 -9.10
CA GLN A 238 4.63 -5.70 -10.55
C GLN A 238 5.38 -4.46 -11.08
N PRO A 239 5.87 -4.49 -12.34
CA PRO A 239 6.47 -3.32 -12.97
C PRO A 239 5.53 -2.12 -12.99
N MET A 240 6.07 -0.91 -12.82
CA MET A 240 5.34 0.33 -13.04
C MET A 240 5.34 0.71 -14.53
N GLU A 241 4.37 1.52 -14.92
CA GLU A 241 4.26 2.13 -16.24
C GLU A 241 4.13 3.66 -16.12
N MET A 242 4.76 4.39 -17.05
CA MET A 242 4.45 5.81 -17.25
C MET A 242 3.50 5.92 -18.44
N TYR A 243 2.23 6.23 -18.17
CA TYR A 243 1.19 6.36 -19.18
C TYR A 243 0.71 7.82 -19.25
N HIS A 244 0.83 8.44 -20.43
CA HIS A 244 0.58 9.88 -20.62
C HIS A 244 1.30 10.78 -19.59
N GLY A 245 2.54 10.41 -19.22
CA GLY A 245 3.33 11.16 -18.24
C GLY A 245 2.88 10.97 -16.78
N LYS A 246 1.92 10.08 -16.50
CA LYS A 246 1.40 9.78 -15.17
C LYS A 246 1.84 8.37 -14.73
N PRO A 247 2.24 8.17 -13.45
CA PRO A 247 2.70 6.88 -12.98
C PRO A 247 1.53 5.94 -12.67
N ILE A 248 1.63 4.69 -13.15
CA ILE A 248 0.78 3.56 -12.79
C ILE A 248 1.65 2.52 -12.09
N PHE A 249 1.35 2.23 -10.84
CA PHE A 249 1.96 1.14 -10.06
C PHE A 249 0.96 -0.01 -10.03
N TYR A 250 1.15 -1.05 -10.83
CA TYR A 250 0.17 -2.13 -10.99
C TYR A 250 0.00 -3.01 -9.78
N SER A 251 1.06 -3.22 -8.99
CA SER A 251 0.98 -3.86 -7.68
C SER A 251 2.18 -3.47 -6.82
N LEU A 252 1.92 -3.05 -5.58
CA LEU A 252 2.94 -2.85 -4.57
C LEU A 252 3.26 -4.13 -3.79
N GLY A 253 2.50 -5.23 -4.03
CA GLY A 253 2.64 -6.47 -3.28
C GLY A 253 2.29 -6.32 -1.80
N ASN A 254 2.87 -7.18 -0.96
CA ASN A 254 2.59 -7.21 0.46
C ASN A 254 3.34 -6.10 1.23
N PHE A 255 2.68 -5.56 2.25
CA PHE A 255 3.33 -4.72 3.25
C PHE A 255 3.37 -5.45 4.60
N VAL A 256 2.23 -5.66 5.23
CA VAL A 256 2.08 -6.53 6.41
C VAL A 256 1.15 -7.67 6.03
N PHE A 257 1.72 -8.86 5.84
CA PHE A 257 0.95 -10.00 5.37
C PHE A 257 1.64 -11.31 5.81
N SER A 258 0.85 -12.28 6.30
CA SER A 258 1.35 -13.58 6.70
C SER A 258 1.13 -14.60 5.59
N VAL A 259 2.00 -14.61 4.60
CA VAL A 259 2.08 -15.73 3.65
C VAL A 259 3.49 -16.29 3.71
N SER A 260 3.60 -17.51 4.20
CA SER A 260 4.86 -18.24 4.31
C SER A 260 5.64 -18.21 2.99
N GLY A 261 6.70 -17.41 2.94
CA GLY A 261 7.72 -17.44 1.90
C GLY A 261 7.32 -17.00 0.49
N ARG A 262 6.10 -16.52 0.26
CA ARG A 262 5.62 -16.08 -1.05
C ARG A 262 5.11 -14.65 -0.99
N GLY A 263 5.73 -13.79 -1.76
CA GLY A 263 5.34 -12.41 -1.90
C GLY A 263 6.54 -11.48 -1.94
N SER A 264 6.34 -10.32 -2.51
CA SER A 264 7.30 -9.22 -2.48
C SER A 264 6.56 -7.94 -2.15
N GLY A 265 7.26 -6.96 -1.61
CA GLY A 265 6.68 -5.71 -1.20
C GLY A 265 7.45 -4.50 -1.70
N ALA A 266 6.71 -3.43 -1.91
CA ALA A 266 7.27 -2.13 -2.23
C ALA A 266 6.48 -1.01 -1.56
N MET A 267 7.09 0.16 -1.48
CA MET A 267 6.42 1.40 -1.14
C MET A 267 6.62 2.43 -2.25
N ILE A 268 5.71 3.37 -2.33
CA ILE A 268 5.86 4.59 -3.11
C ILE A 268 6.30 5.71 -2.16
N ASP A 269 7.33 6.45 -2.54
CA ASP A 269 7.69 7.74 -1.97
C ASP A 269 7.45 8.79 -3.04
N ALA A 270 6.46 9.65 -2.85
CA ALA A 270 6.06 10.64 -3.84
C ALA A 270 6.04 12.05 -3.27
N THR A 271 6.43 13.01 -4.10
CA THR A 271 6.22 14.44 -3.87
C THR A 271 5.10 14.92 -4.79
N LEU A 272 4.05 15.44 -4.19
CA LEU A 272 2.88 15.97 -4.86
C LEU A 272 2.94 17.49 -4.86
N THR A 273 2.66 18.09 -6.00
CA THR A 273 2.43 19.52 -6.15
C THR A 273 1.10 19.74 -6.89
N ARG A 274 0.61 20.97 -7.01
CA ARG A 274 -0.58 21.28 -7.81
C ARG A 274 -0.45 20.87 -9.29
N HIS A 275 0.76 20.73 -9.80
CA HIS A 275 1.04 20.57 -11.23
C HIS A 275 1.80 19.29 -11.58
N SER A 276 2.23 18.53 -10.58
CA SER A 276 3.06 17.34 -10.82
C SER A 276 3.02 16.32 -9.70
N VAL A 277 3.19 15.05 -10.08
CA VAL A 277 3.44 13.92 -9.20
C VAL A 277 4.80 13.34 -9.54
N HIS A 278 5.75 13.48 -8.62
CA HIS A 278 7.05 12.81 -8.73
C HIS A 278 7.08 11.63 -7.77
N ALA A 279 7.00 10.43 -8.29
CA ALA A 279 6.91 9.21 -7.50
C ALA A 279 8.00 8.20 -7.86
N LYS A 280 8.54 7.54 -6.84
CA LYS A 280 9.48 6.43 -6.99
C LYS A 280 8.98 5.22 -6.21
N MET A 281 9.16 4.03 -6.77
CA MET A 281 8.90 2.77 -6.10
C MET A 281 10.19 2.27 -5.41
N ILE A 282 10.08 1.94 -4.13
CA ILE A 282 11.18 1.43 -3.31
C ILE A 282 10.81 0.01 -2.88
N ARG A 283 11.62 -0.99 -3.28
CA ARG A 283 11.44 -2.36 -2.83
C ARG A 283 11.64 -2.45 -1.32
N LEU A 284 10.82 -3.24 -0.67
CA LEU A 284 10.92 -3.55 0.75
C LEU A 284 11.50 -4.95 0.95
N VAL A 285 12.19 -5.13 2.07
CA VAL A 285 12.55 -6.46 2.57
C VAL A 285 11.42 -6.93 3.46
N LEU A 286 10.80 -8.04 3.08
CA LEU A 286 9.79 -8.72 3.88
C LEU A 286 10.49 -9.85 4.65
N THR A 287 10.25 -9.93 5.95
CA THR A 287 10.82 -10.96 6.81
C THR A 287 9.73 -11.87 7.33
N ASP A 288 10.09 -13.10 7.69
CA ASP A 288 9.19 -14.08 8.33
C ASP A 288 8.57 -13.56 9.64
N ASN A 289 9.15 -12.49 10.18
CA ASN A 289 8.64 -11.80 11.37
C ASN A 289 7.52 -10.78 11.08
N ALA A 290 6.99 -10.74 9.86
CA ALA A 290 5.95 -9.80 9.45
C ALA A 290 6.31 -8.31 9.65
N GLN A 291 7.59 -7.96 9.60
CA GLN A 291 8.10 -6.59 9.72
C GLN A 291 8.76 -6.14 8.43
N PRO A 292 8.03 -5.49 7.52
CA PRO A 292 8.64 -4.86 6.35
C PRO A 292 9.67 -3.81 6.77
N HIS A 293 10.73 -3.67 5.98
CA HIS A 293 11.72 -2.61 6.20
C HIS A 293 12.43 -2.21 4.90
N LEU A 294 13.05 -1.05 4.93
CA LEU A 294 13.89 -0.59 3.83
C LEU A 294 15.15 -1.46 3.70
N PRO A 295 15.66 -1.70 2.49
CA PRO A 295 16.94 -2.34 2.29
C PRO A 295 18.05 -1.59 3.03
N GLU A 296 18.99 -2.31 3.63
CA GLU A 296 20.17 -1.69 4.23
C GLU A 296 20.98 -0.94 3.16
N SER A 297 21.36 0.29 3.44
CA SER A 297 22.23 1.05 2.55
C SER A 297 23.60 0.36 2.48
N LYS A 298 24.15 0.18 1.27
CA LYS A 298 25.47 -0.47 1.07
C LYS A 298 26.61 0.23 1.80
N HIS A 299 26.38 1.41 2.39
CA HIS A 299 27.39 2.23 3.06
C HIS A 299 27.48 2.03 4.58
N SER A 300 26.65 1.17 5.19
CA SER A 300 26.69 0.94 6.66
C SER A 300 27.52 -0.24 7.12
N ARG A 301 28.18 -0.96 6.21
CA ARG A 301 29.18 -1.97 6.61
C ARG A 301 30.53 -1.30 6.87
N GLN A 302 30.71 -0.70 8.03
CA GLN A 302 32.06 -0.48 8.55
C GLN A 302 32.67 -1.90 8.76
N PRO A 303 33.87 -2.16 8.21
CA PRO A 303 34.55 -3.43 8.53
C PRO A 303 34.90 -3.38 10.00
N THR A 304 34.30 -4.27 10.78
CA THR A 304 34.76 -4.55 12.13
C THR A 304 36.24 -4.92 12.03
N ARG A 305 37.11 -4.05 12.55
CA ARG A 305 38.53 -4.34 12.74
C ARG A 305 38.63 -5.63 13.59
N LYS A 306 38.76 -6.75 12.92
CA LYS A 306 39.24 -7.99 13.58
C LYS A 306 40.67 -7.71 14.03
N GLY A 307 40.86 -7.71 15.35
CA GLY A 307 42.17 -7.56 15.96
C GLY A 307 43.12 -8.58 15.38
N PHE A 308 44.26 -8.09 14.92
CA PHE A 308 45.44 -8.91 14.59
C PHE A 308 45.85 -9.68 15.85
N ARG A 309 45.54 -10.97 15.93
CA ARG A 309 46.25 -11.88 16.82
C ARG A 309 47.43 -12.45 16.06
N SER A 310 48.63 -12.16 16.57
CA SER A 310 49.89 -12.74 16.17
C SER A 310 49.81 -14.28 16.18
N GLN A 311 50.08 -14.86 15.01
CA GLN A 311 50.29 -16.30 14.89
C GLN A 311 51.76 -16.60 15.11
N SER A 312 52.08 -17.47 16.06
CA SER A 312 53.34 -18.20 16.17
C SER A 312 53.25 -19.46 15.27
N PRO A 313 54.39 -19.94 14.73
CA PRO A 313 54.37 -20.88 13.62
C PRO A 313 54.47 -22.37 13.98
N LEU A 314 53.89 -23.17 13.08
CA LEU A 314 54.23 -24.54 12.65
C LEU A 314 54.15 -25.73 13.58
N SER A 315 53.28 -26.68 13.23
CA SER A 315 53.75 -28.07 13.07
C SER A 315 52.94 -28.82 12.00
N VAL A 316 53.68 -29.42 11.07
CA VAL A 316 53.22 -30.27 9.97
C VAL A 316 52.88 -31.64 10.50
N ARG A 317 51.74 -32.24 10.18
CA ARG A 317 51.52 -33.67 10.10
C ARG A 317 50.71 -34.07 8.88
N LYS A 318 51.31 -34.97 8.10
CA LYS A 318 50.75 -35.69 6.94
C LYS A 318 49.74 -36.75 7.41
N GLY A 319 48.79 -37.06 6.59
CA GLY A 319 48.15 -38.36 6.54
C GLY A 319 46.67 -38.39 6.20
N GLY A 320 46.32 -38.99 5.07
CA GLY A 320 45.14 -39.81 4.94
C GLY A 320 44.03 -39.39 4.00
N LEU A 321 44.14 -39.73 2.72
CA LEU A 321 43.04 -39.83 1.77
C LEU A 321 41.99 -40.88 2.24
N ARG A 322 40.71 -40.53 2.22
CA ARG A 322 39.63 -41.51 2.00
C ARG A 322 38.55 -40.91 1.12
N ASN A 323 38.42 -41.50 -0.05
CA ASN A 323 37.30 -41.42 -0.97
C ASN A 323 36.03 -42.00 -0.35
N SER A 324 34.88 -41.32 -0.45
CA SER A 324 33.60 -42.01 -0.50
C SER A 324 32.65 -41.25 -1.43
N ARG A 325 32.47 -41.84 -2.60
CA ARG A 325 31.39 -41.54 -3.56
C ARG A 325 30.06 -41.91 -2.92
N ARG A 326 29.09 -40.98 -2.91
CA ARG A 326 27.66 -41.32 -2.82
C ARG A 326 26.91 -40.78 -4.02
N ARG A 327 26.18 -41.68 -4.63
CA ARG A 327 25.38 -41.56 -5.83
C ARG A 327 24.19 -40.63 -5.59
N LEU A 328 23.91 -39.82 -6.61
CA LEU A 328 22.64 -39.14 -6.84
C LEU A 328 21.62 -40.17 -7.35
N GLN A 329 20.42 -40.15 -6.80
CA GLN A 329 19.22 -40.72 -7.44
C GLN A 329 18.20 -39.60 -7.64
N PRO A 330 17.50 -39.61 -8.77
CA PRO A 330 16.46 -38.62 -9.08
C PRO A 330 15.12 -39.07 -8.52
N HIS A 331 14.32 -38.15 -7.96
CA HIS A 331 12.93 -38.37 -7.69
C HIS A 331 12.07 -37.63 -8.72
N VAL A 332 11.22 -38.46 -9.32
CA VAL A 332 10.23 -38.19 -10.34
C VAL A 332 9.07 -37.37 -9.75
N SER A 333 8.55 -36.47 -10.56
CA SER A 333 7.31 -35.73 -10.41
C SER A 333 6.09 -36.65 -10.45
N GLU A 334 5.09 -36.40 -9.62
CA GLU A 334 3.69 -36.72 -9.93
C GLU A 334 2.78 -35.53 -9.63
N GLU A 335 1.96 -35.27 -10.63
CA GLU A 335 0.87 -34.31 -10.70
C GLU A 335 -0.27 -34.67 -9.73
N PHE A 336 -0.85 -33.64 -9.11
CA PHE A 336 -2.32 -33.46 -9.09
C PHE A 336 -2.63 -32.01 -8.69
#